data_054cffee8a3df00449f18a708d91eee4
#
_entry.id   054cffee8a3df00449f18a708d91eee4
#
_cell.length_a   1.000
_cell.length_b   1.000
_cell.length_c   1.000
_cell.angle_alpha   90.00
_cell.angle_beta   90.00
_cell.angle_gamma   90.00
#
_symmetry.space_group_name_H-M   'P 1'
#
loop_
_entity.id
_entity.type
_entity.pdbx_description
1 polymer ?
#
loop_
_entity_poly.entity_id
_entity_poly.type
_entity_poly.pdbx_seq_one_letter_code
_entity_poly.pdbx_strand_id
1 'polypeptide(L)'
;MSYRIAVTGASGFVGRHLVREAVARGADVVGVARSELGARFVAAAGGRAVIVPDLEPAPLARAVSGAAAIVHLAQIGSERGAATYEAVNITGTCRVLLAAAAVEVPRLVYLSGLGVAHYGMAPRCTNRYFLSKLASEVELYRSGRETVVFRPSYITGPGDGLVRGLLRDMAAGEVERPGDGSYRMQPVAVGDAVAAILAAASGPSAPADLPRPRHRVFDLVGPETIAYRDLIDRVGRIARAEGKAGEYRVREVPLEEADRRAAQGGFQGHQPDDLDCLVCDEVSDPRPLEALIGRPLTALDKALAAAVRE
;
A
#
# COMPACT_ATOMS: atom_id res chain seq x y z
N MET A 1 -8.28 -9.35 -26.54
CA MET A 1 -9.51 -9.30 -25.70
C MET A 1 -9.20 -8.43 -24.48
N SER A 2 -10.09 -7.47 -24.18
CA SER A 2 -9.97 -6.69 -22.92
C SER A 2 -10.16 -7.65 -21.76
N TYR A 3 -9.23 -7.66 -20.80
CA TYR A 3 -9.37 -8.44 -19.58
C TYR A 3 -9.99 -7.54 -18.47
N ARG A 4 -10.89 -8.13 -17.68
CA ARG A 4 -11.54 -7.42 -16.57
C ARG A 4 -10.76 -7.64 -15.28
N ILE A 5 -10.51 -6.56 -14.53
CA ILE A 5 -10.04 -6.64 -13.16
C ILE A 5 -10.99 -5.89 -12.22
N ALA A 6 -11.15 -6.42 -11.01
CA ALA A 6 -11.86 -5.74 -9.94
C ALA A 6 -10.85 -5.21 -8.91
N VAL A 7 -11.05 -3.98 -8.43
CA VAL A 7 -10.14 -3.33 -7.48
C VAL A 7 -10.95 -2.86 -6.28
N THR A 8 -10.71 -3.43 -5.10
CA THR A 8 -11.21 -2.86 -3.84
C THR A 8 -10.22 -1.82 -3.32
N GLY A 9 -10.69 -0.79 -2.62
CA GLY A 9 -9.83 0.33 -2.25
C GLY A 9 -9.40 1.19 -3.45
N ALA A 10 -10.14 1.13 -4.55
CA ALA A 10 -9.86 1.80 -5.81
C ALA A 10 -9.75 3.34 -5.71
N SER A 11 -10.36 3.95 -4.71
CA SER A 11 -10.28 5.40 -4.44
C SER A 11 -9.10 5.82 -3.57
N GLY A 12 -8.35 4.86 -3.00
CA GLY A 12 -7.16 5.12 -2.19
C GLY A 12 -5.95 5.58 -3.00
N PHE A 13 -4.84 5.86 -2.32
CA PHE A 13 -3.61 6.34 -2.96
C PHE A 13 -3.14 5.42 -4.10
N VAL A 14 -2.80 4.16 -3.80
CA VAL A 14 -2.36 3.20 -4.81
C VAL A 14 -3.49 2.87 -5.79
N GLY A 15 -4.74 2.74 -5.29
CA GLY A 15 -5.91 2.39 -6.09
C GLY A 15 -6.18 3.34 -7.25
N ARG A 16 -6.08 4.64 -7.02
CA ARG A 16 -6.29 5.66 -8.09
C ARG A 16 -5.25 5.56 -9.19
N HIS A 17 -3.99 5.34 -8.85
CA HIS A 17 -2.92 5.12 -9.81
C HIS A 17 -3.14 3.81 -10.58
N LEU A 18 -3.53 2.74 -9.88
CA LEU A 18 -3.80 1.44 -10.48
C LEU A 18 -4.96 1.50 -11.48
N VAL A 19 -6.09 2.11 -11.10
CA VAL A 19 -7.26 2.24 -11.98
C VAL A 19 -6.88 3.01 -13.25
N ARG A 20 -6.23 4.17 -13.10
CA ARG A 20 -5.80 5.00 -14.26
C ARG A 20 -4.89 4.23 -15.20
N GLU A 21 -3.88 3.57 -14.68
CA GLU A 21 -2.91 2.82 -15.49
C GLU A 21 -3.54 1.59 -16.15
N ALA A 22 -4.40 0.86 -15.44
CA ALA A 22 -5.10 -0.30 -15.98
C ALA A 22 -6.03 0.10 -17.13
N VAL A 23 -6.79 1.18 -16.98
CA VAL A 23 -7.64 1.73 -18.04
C VAL A 23 -6.80 2.18 -19.24
N ALA A 24 -5.70 2.88 -19.00
CA ALA A 24 -4.78 3.30 -20.06
C ALA A 24 -4.20 2.11 -20.87
N ARG A 25 -4.06 0.95 -20.22
CA ARG A 25 -3.66 -0.31 -20.87
C ARG A 25 -4.84 -1.08 -21.51
N GLY A 26 -6.03 -0.52 -21.52
CA GLY A 26 -7.21 -1.13 -22.15
C GLY A 26 -7.91 -2.21 -21.32
N ALA A 27 -7.67 -2.28 -20.00
CA ALA A 27 -8.40 -3.17 -19.11
C ALA A 27 -9.83 -2.65 -18.83
N ASP A 28 -10.78 -3.57 -18.67
CA ASP A 28 -12.11 -3.27 -18.10
C ASP A 28 -11.98 -3.28 -16.56
N VAL A 29 -11.99 -2.09 -15.95
CA VAL A 29 -11.74 -1.94 -14.51
C VAL A 29 -13.04 -1.70 -13.76
N VAL A 30 -13.33 -2.59 -12.82
CA VAL A 30 -14.39 -2.42 -11.82
C VAL A 30 -13.78 -1.95 -10.51
N GLY A 31 -13.97 -0.68 -10.17
CA GLY A 31 -13.50 -0.12 -8.92
C GLY A 31 -14.57 -0.19 -7.84
N VAL A 32 -14.31 -0.95 -6.78
CA VAL A 32 -15.21 -1.04 -5.62
C VAL A 32 -14.88 0.09 -4.65
N ALA A 33 -15.86 0.95 -4.42
CA ALA A 33 -15.77 2.11 -3.54
C ALA A 33 -16.65 1.93 -2.30
N ARG A 34 -16.29 2.61 -1.21
CA ARG A 34 -17.07 2.61 0.04
C ARG A 34 -18.17 3.67 0.06
N SER A 35 -18.05 4.71 -0.77
CA SER A 35 -18.94 5.87 -0.76
C SER A 35 -19.06 6.51 -2.15
N GLU A 36 -20.05 7.39 -2.32
CA GLU A 36 -20.24 8.20 -3.53
C GLU A 36 -18.97 9.01 -3.88
N LEU A 37 -18.33 9.62 -2.88
CA LEU A 37 -17.08 10.36 -3.11
C LEU A 37 -15.99 9.43 -3.67
N GLY A 38 -15.84 8.24 -3.10
CA GLY A 38 -14.91 7.23 -3.62
C GLY A 38 -15.27 6.78 -5.03
N ALA A 39 -16.55 6.60 -5.34
CA ALA A 39 -17.03 6.24 -6.68
C ALA A 39 -16.69 7.32 -7.73
N ARG A 40 -16.80 8.60 -7.38
CA ARG A 40 -16.40 9.71 -8.27
C ARG A 40 -14.90 9.67 -8.61
N PHE A 41 -14.03 9.34 -7.64
CA PHE A 41 -12.59 9.17 -7.92
C PHE A 41 -12.31 8.01 -8.87
N VAL A 42 -13.02 6.89 -8.73
CA VAL A 42 -12.89 5.74 -9.63
C VAL A 42 -13.34 6.12 -11.05
N ALA A 43 -14.50 6.77 -11.17
CA ALA A 43 -15.02 7.22 -12.46
C ALA A 43 -14.09 8.24 -13.13
N ALA A 44 -13.55 9.20 -12.38
CA ALA A 44 -12.57 10.16 -12.89
C ALA A 44 -11.26 9.52 -13.36
N ALA A 45 -10.91 8.35 -12.83
CA ALA A 45 -9.79 7.55 -13.30
C ALA A 45 -10.14 6.66 -14.50
N GLY A 46 -11.38 6.67 -14.98
CA GLY A 46 -11.86 5.91 -16.13
C GLY A 46 -12.40 4.51 -15.79
N GLY A 47 -12.47 4.14 -14.52
CA GLY A 47 -13.01 2.86 -14.08
C GLY A 47 -14.54 2.88 -13.91
N ARG A 48 -15.18 1.72 -14.00
CA ARG A 48 -16.59 1.54 -13.61
C ARG A 48 -16.70 1.42 -12.09
N ALA A 49 -17.30 2.41 -11.44
CA ALA A 49 -17.46 2.42 -9.99
C ALA A 49 -18.66 1.58 -9.54
N VAL A 50 -18.49 0.81 -8.46
CA VAL A 50 -19.57 0.12 -7.74
C VAL A 50 -19.41 0.40 -6.25
N ILE A 51 -20.50 0.80 -5.57
CA ILE A 51 -20.47 1.11 -4.14
C ILE A 51 -20.85 -0.14 -3.35
N VAL A 52 -19.91 -0.61 -2.53
CA VAL A 52 -20.09 -1.71 -1.57
C VAL A 52 -19.42 -1.28 -0.26
N PRO A 53 -20.15 -0.62 0.65
CA PRO A 53 -19.57 0.07 1.82
C PRO A 53 -18.70 -0.82 2.69
N ASP A 54 -19.17 -2.00 3.04
CA ASP A 54 -18.53 -2.91 4.00
C ASP A 54 -17.98 -4.18 3.34
N LEU A 55 -17.81 -4.18 2.01
CA LEU A 55 -17.39 -5.35 1.22
C LEU A 55 -18.32 -6.57 1.43
N GLU A 56 -19.61 -6.34 1.68
CA GLU A 56 -20.60 -7.43 1.87
C GLU A 56 -20.52 -8.44 0.72
N PRO A 57 -20.43 -9.76 1.02
CA PRO A 57 -20.07 -10.76 0.01
C PRO A 57 -21.02 -10.82 -1.19
N ALA A 58 -22.35 -10.74 -1.00
CA ALA A 58 -23.29 -10.89 -2.10
C ALA A 58 -23.29 -9.69 -3.07
N PRO A 59 -23.32 -8.40 -2.64
CA PRO A 59 -23.11 -7.26 -3.53
C PRO A 59 -21.71 -7.27 -4.17
N LEU A 60 -20.69 -7.64 -3.41
CA LEU A 60 -19.31 -7.69 -3.90
C LEU A 60 -19.18 -8.78 -4.98
N ALA A 61 -19.73 -9.97 -4.80
CA ALA A 61 -19.71 -11.04 -5.79
C ALA A 61 -20.31 -10.57 -7.12
N ARG A 62 -21.47 -9.88 -7.09
CA ARG A 62 -22.07 -9.29 -8.30
C ARG A 62 -21.12 -8.27 -8.97
N ALA A 63 -20.46 -7.43 -8.17
CA ALA A 63 -19.55 -6.41 -8.69
C ALA A 63 -18.32 -7.01 -9.38
N VAL A 64 -17.75 -8.09 -8.83
CA VAL A 64 -16.49 -8.71 -9.30
C VAL A 64 -16.71 -9.85 -10.30
N SER A 65 -17.97 -10.19 -10.61
CA SER A 65 -18.30 -11.28 -11.54
C SER A 65 -17.65 -11.09 -12.90
N GLY A 66 -17.04 -12.16 -13.43
CA GLY A 66 -16.31 -12.17 -14.68
C GLY A 66 -14.94 -11.46 -14.64
N ALA A 67 -14.45 -11.05 -13.48
CA ALA A 67 -13.10 -10.54 -13.34
C ALA A 67 -12.06 -11.67 -13.43
N ALA A 68 -10.98 -11.45 -14.16
CA ALA A 68 -9.84 -12.36 -14.23
C ALA A 68 -9.02 -12.32 -12.93
N ALA A 69 -9.06 -11.20 -12.21
CA ALA A 69 -8.41 -11.05 -10.91
C ALA A 69 -9.15 -10.00 -10.04
N ILE A 70 -9.07 -10.16 -8.72
CA ILE A 70 -9.38 -9.11 -7.76
C ILE A 70 -8.06 -8.58 -7.19
N VAL A 71 -7.87 -7.26 -7.29
CA VAL A 71 -6.80 -6.55 -6.59
C VAL A 71 -7.38 -5.96 -5.31
N HIS A 72 -6.99 -6.52 -4.18
CA HIS A 72 -7.51 -6.14 -2.86
C HIS A 72 -6.59 -5.13 -2.18
N LEU A 73 -6.96 -3.84 -2.25
CA LEU A 73 -6.24 -2.72 -1.65
C LEU A 73 -7.04 -2.04 -0.51
N ALA A 74 -8.29 -2.47 -0.28
CA ALA A 74 -9.12 -1.92 0.78
C ALA A 74 -8.57 -2.34 2.14
N GLN A 75 -8.01 -1.38 2.88
CA GLN A 75 -7.42 -1.57 4.20
C GLN A 75 -7.36 -0.25 4.96
N ILE A 76 -7.08 -0.32 6.25
CA ILE A 76 -6.72 0.83 7.09
C ILE A 76 -5.32 0.63 7.67
N GLY A 77 -4.56 1.72 7.80
CA GLY A 77 -3.26 1.75 8.50
C GLY A 77 -3.42 2.09 9.98
N SER A 78 -4.54 2.74 10.38
CA SER A 78 -4.83 3.13 11.76
C SER A 78 -6.30 2.89 12.08
N GLU A 79 -6.60 2.47 13.30
CA GLU A 79 -7.98 2.27 13.77
C GLU A 79 -8.64 3.61 14.12
N ARG A 80 -9.92 3.78 13.72
CA ARG A 80 -10.73 4.96 14.04
C ARG A 80 -12.19 4.57 14.24
N GLY A 81 -12.68 4.67 15.48
CA GLY A 81 -14.06 4.31 15.81
C GLY A 81 -14.37 2.86 15.45
N ALA A 82 -15.41 2.63 14.67
CA ALA A 82 -15.81 1.29 14.21
C ALA A 82 -14.87 0.70 13.14
N ALA A 83 -14.00 1.50 12.51
CA ALA A 83 -13.03 1.02 11.56
C ALA A 83 -11.81 0.45 12.32
N THR A 84 -11.87 -0.83 12.67
CA THR A 84 -10.81 -1.58 13.34
C THR A 84 -10.05 -2.46 12.34
N TYR A 85 -8.83 -2.87 12.71
CA TYR A 85 -8.05 -3.83 11.89
C TYR A 85 -8.81 -5.13 11.68
N GLU A 86 -9.50 -5.63 12.72
CA GLU A 86 -10.32 -6.83 12.62
C GLU A 86 -11.45 -6.66 11.60
N ALA A 87 -12.21 -5.56 11.69
CA ALA A 87 -13.35 -5.34 10.82
C ALA A 87 -12.96 -5.06 9.36
N VAL A 88 -11.93 -4.25 9.14
CA VAL A 88 -11.58 -3.78 7.79
C VAL A 88 -10.51 -4.65 7.13
N ASN A 89 -9.40 -4.95 7.82
CA ASN A 89 -8.30 -5.68 7.21
C ASN A 89 -8.58 -7.19 7.17
N ILE A 90 -8.99 -7.80 8.30
CA ILE A 90 -9.16 -9.26 8.39
C ILE A 90 -10.53 -9.67 7.82
N THR A 91 -11.62 -9.20 8.44
CA THR A 91 -12.99 -9.55 7.99
C THR A 91 -13.22 -9.06 6.55
N GLY A 92 -12.73 -7.87 6.19
CA GLY A 92 -12.79 -7.39 4.80
C GLY A 92 -12.12 -8.33 3.82
N THR A 93 -10.93 -8.86 4.14
CA THR A 93 -10.24 -9.88 3.31
C THR A 93 -11.06 -11.16 3.20
N CYS A 94 -11.63 -11.67 4.32
CA CYS A 94 -12.49 -12.85 4.30
C CYS A 94 -13.73 -12.64 3.41
N ARG A 95 -14.35 -11.47 3.45
CA ARG A 95 -15.50 -11.11 2.59
C ARG A 95 -15.13 -11.09 1.11
N VAL A 96 -13.93 -10.58 0.77
CA VAL A 96 -13.41 -10.63 -0.61
C VAL A 96 -13.19 -12.07 -1.06
N LEU A 97 -12.66 -12.93 -0.19
CA LEU A 97 -12.47 -14.35 -0.49
C LEU A 97 -13.81 -15.07 -0.72
N LEU A 98 -14.83 -14.81 0.11
CA LEU A 98 -16.19 -15.35 -0.07
C LEU A 98 -16.82 -14.89 -1.37
N ALA A 99 -16.70 -13.60 -1.70
CA ALA A 99 -17.22 -13.06 -2.96
C ALA A 99 -16.51 -13.67 -4.18
N ALA A 100 -15.18 -13.80 -4.12
CA ALA A 100 -14.39 -14.43 -5.18
C ALA A 100 -14.76 -15.90 -5.36
N ALA A 101 -15.08 -16.60 -4.26
CA ALA A 101 -15.50 -17.98 -4.30
C ALA A 101 -16.88 -18.15 -4.98
N ALA A 102 -17.81 -17.28 -4.65
CA ALA A 102 -19.20 -17.35 -5.15
C ALA A 102 -19.31 -17.16 -6.68
N VAL A 103 -18.37 -16.47 -7.31
CA VAL A 103 -18.35 -16.19 -8.76
C VAL A 103 -17.06 -16.66 -9.44
N GLU A 104 -16.34 -17.54 -8.79
CA GLU A 104 -15.17 -18.26 -9.29
C GLU A 104 -14.04 -17.38 -9.85
N VAL A 105 -13.82 -16.19 -9.26
CA VAL A 105 -12.66 -15.37 -9.66
C VAL A 105 -11.38 -16.15 -9.35
N PRO A 106 -10.52 -16.40 -10.36
CA PRO A 106 -9.42 -17.37 -10.21
C PRO A 106 -8.25 -16.84 -9.38
N ARG A 107 -8.03 -15.52 -9.38
CA ARG A 107 -6.82 -14.91 -8.80
C ARG A 107 -7.13 -13.75 -7.87
N LEU A 108 -6.34 -13.67 -6.79
CA LEU A 108 -6.32 -12.51 -5.89
C LEU A 108 -4.91 -11.91 -5.84
N VAL A 109 -4.85 -10.59 -5.90
CA VAL A 109 -3.62 -9.81 -5.67
C VAL A 109 -3.85 -8.96 -4.44
N TYR A 110 -2.97 -9.03 -3.46
CA TYR A 110 -3.11 -8.39 -2.16
C TYR A 110 -1.92 -7.51 -1.84
N LEU A 111 -2.18 -6.35 -1.23
CA LEU A 111 -1.15 -5.44 -0.73
C LEU A 111 -1.05 -5.59 0.79
N SER A 112 0.03 -6.18 1.25
CA SER A 112 0.37 -6.41 2.66
C SER A 112 1.28 -5.28 3.20
N GLY A 113 2.27 -5.61 4.01
CA GLY A 113 3.33 -4.73 4.53
C GLY A 113 4.61 -5.52 4.76
N LEU A 114 5.77 -4.90 4.56
CA LEU A 114 7.06 -5.61 4.63
C LEU A 114 7.36 -6.09 6.06
N GLY A 115 6.96 -5.34 7.08
CA GLY A 115 7.13 -5.74 8.48
C GLY A 115 6.48 -7.10 8.82
N VAL A 116 5.52 -7.59 8.02
CA VAL A 116 4.97 -8.96 8.16
C VAL A 116 6.06 -10.03 7.99
N ALA A 117 7.05 -9.79 7.13
CA ALA A 117 8.18 -10.71 6.94
C ALA A 117 9.04 -10.88 8.21
N HIS A 118 9.02 -9.87 9.07
CA HIS A 118 9.82 -9.78 10.31
C HIS A 118 8.96 -9.86 11.57
N TYR A 119 7.65 -10.22 11.44
CA TYR A 119 6.72 -10.24 12.57
C TYR A 119 7.22 -11.15 13.70
N GLY A 120 7.36 -10.59 14.89
CA GLY A 120 7.89 -11.29 16.06
C GLY A 120 9.40 -11.53 16.09
N MET A 121 10.13 -11.15 15.02
CA MET A 121 11.59 -11.35 14.90
C MET A 121 12.38 -10.05 14.98
N ALA A 122 11.75 -8.92 14.73
CA ALA A 122 12.39 -7.61 14.82
C ALA A 122 11.65 -6.68 15.80
N PRO A 123 12.36 -5.76 16.46
CA PRO A 123 11.74 -4.75 17.28
C PRO A 123 10.67 -4.00 16.49
N ARG A 124 9.55 -3.69 17.15
CA ARG A 124 8.41 -2.95 16.58
C ARG A 124 7.66 -3.62 15.42
N CYS A 125 8.08 -4.82 14.98
CA CYS A 125 7.33 -5.64 14.03
C CYS A 125 6.32 -6.58 14.73
N THR A 126 5.79 -6.20 15.90
CA THR A 126 4.79 -6.95 16.67
C THR A 126 3.49 -6.17 16.86
N ASN A 127 3.33 -5.05 16.17
CA ASN A 127 2.16 -4.18 16.29
C ASN A 127 0.90 -4.82 15.68
N ARG A 128 -0.26 -4.28 16.04
CA ARG A 128 -1.57 -4.79 15.64
C ARG A 128 -1.83 -4.64 14.13
N TYR A 129 -1.24 -3.62 13.49
CA TYR A 129 -1.34 -3.44 12.06
C TYR A 129 -0.68 -4.61 11.31
N PHE A 130 0.60 -4.91 11.59
CA PHE A 130 1.29 -6.04 10.96
C PHE A 130 0.64 -7.38 11.32
N LEU A 131 0.11 -7.55 12.54
CA LEU A 131 -0.67 -8.73 12.90
C LEU A 131 -1.90 -8.89 11.99
N SER A 132 -2.64 -7.81 11.75
CA SER A 132 -3.82 -7.85 10.88
C SER A 132 -3.47 -8.20 9.43
N LYS A 133 -2.32 -7.71 8.95
CA LYS A 133 -1.82 -8.03 7.62
C LYS A 133 -1.40 -9.50 7.51
N LEU A 134 -0.68 -10.01 8.53
CA LEU A 134 -0.31 -11.43 8.62
C LEU A 134 -1.54 -12.34 8.66
N ALA A 135 -2.55 -12.01 9.47
CA ALA A 135 -3.81 -12.76 9.52
C ALA A 135 -4.50 -12.80 8.16
N SER A 136 -4.54 -11.67 7.44
CA SER A 136 -5.09 -11.60 6.09
C SER A 136 -4.30 -12.46 5.09
N GLU A 137 -2.97 -12.48 5.17
CA GLU A 137 -2.14 -13.37 4.33
C GLU A 137 -2.42 -14.85 4.60
N VAL A 138 -2.61 -15.22 5.89
CA VAL A 138 -2.97 -16.60 6.27
C VAL A 138 -4.30 -17.01 5.66
N GLU A 139 -5.33 -16.15 5.70
CA GLU A 139 -6.63 -16.45 5.09
C GLU A 139 -6.53 -16.57 3.55
N LEU A 140 -5.74 -15.71 2.90
CA LEU A 140 -5.46 -15.82 1.47
C LEU A 140 -4.77 -17.15 1.13
N TYR A 141 -3.76 -17.56 1.89
CA TYR A 141 -3.08 -18.83 1.72
C TYR A 141 -4.03 -20.03 1.89
N ARG A 142 -4.87 -20.01 2.95
CA ARG A 142 -5.84 -21.07 3.25
C ARG A 142 -6.98 -21.19 2.22
N SER A 143 -7.22 -20.13 1.45
CA SER A 143 -8.29 -20.11 0.44
C SER A 143 -8.11 -21.13 -0.69
N GLY A 144 -6.89 -21.64 -0.89
CA GLY A 144 -6.51 -22.55 -1.98
C GLY A 144 -6.59 -21.92 -3.37
N ARG A 145 -6.82 -20.61 -3.48
CA ARG A 145 -6.85 -19.85 -4.73
C ARG A 145 -5.46 -19.43 -5.17
N GLU A 146 -5.31 -19.04 -6.42
CA GLU A 146 -4.09 -18.38 -6.84
C GLU A 146 -4.01 -17.00 -6.18
N THR A 147 -2.98 -16.78 -5.37
CA THR A 147 -2.77 -15.51 -4.67
C THR A 147 -1.39 -14.94 -4.93
N VAL A 148 -1.31 -13.63 -5.11
CA VAL A 148 -0.06 -12.88 -5.18
C VAL A 148 -0.09 -11.80 -4.12
N VAL A 149 0.82 -11.87 -3.18
CA VAL A 149 0.95 -10.93 -2.08
C VAL A 149 2.15 -10.02 -2.33
N PHE A 150 1.94 -8.73 -2.25
CA PHE A 150 3.00 -7.72 -2.24
C PHE A 150 3.17 -7.16 -0.84
N ARG A 151 4.39 -7.17 -0.32
CA ARG A 151 4.79 -6.61 0.97
C ARG A 151 5.59 -5.33 0.75
N PRO A 152 4.95 -4.15 0.69
CA PRO A 152 5.67 -2.89 0.54
C PRO A 152 6.45 -2.53 1.79
N SER A 153 7.65 -1.93 1.59
CA SER A 153 8.28 -1.07 2.57
C SER A 153 7.49 0.23 2.63
N TYR A 154 7.75 1.14 1.70
CA TYR A 154 6.99 2.37 1.58
C TYR A 154 6.70 2.65 0.10
N ILE A 155 5.48 3.07 -0.22
CA ILE A 155 5.14 3.45 -1.60
C ILE A 155 5.11 4.97 -1.69
N THR A 156 5.97 5.55 -2.55
CA THR A 156 6.06 7.00 -2.72
C THR A 156 5.65 7.45 -4.11
N GLY A 157 5.10 8.64 -4.20
CA GLY A 157 4.66 9.26 -5.45
C GLY A 157 3.54 10.27 -5.25
N PRO A 158 2.97 10.80 -6.33
CA PRO A 158 1.88 11.76 -6.25
C PRO A 158 0.73 11.28 -5.37
N GLY A 159 0.42 12.02 -4.30
CA GLY A 159 -0.64 11.71 -3.34
C GLY A 159 -0.23 10.86 -2.14
N ASP A 160 1.04 10.53 -1.95
CA ASP A 160 1.46 9.81 -0.75
C ASP A 160 1.35 10.67 0.52
N GLY A 161 1.14 10.01 1.66
CA GLY A 161 0.89 10.69 2.93
C GLY A 161 2.16 11.20 3.61
N LEU A 162 3.30 10.48 3.49
CA LEU A 162 4.53 10.79 4.20
C LEU A 162 5.20 12.05 3.63
N VAL A 163 5.41 12.10 2.31
CA VAL A 163 6.00 13.28 1.66
C VAL A 163 5.12 14.51 1.89
N ARG A 164 3.79 14.36 1.78
CA ARG A 164 2.86 15.45 2.08
C ARG A 164 2.94 15.91 3.54
N GLY A 165 3.07 14.99 4.48
CA GLY A 165 3.28 15.29 5.90
C GLY A 165 4.59 16.07 6.11
N LEU A 166 5.69 15.60 5.55
CA LEU A 166 6.98 16.28 5.62
C LEU A 166 6.94 17.69 5.01
N LEU A 167 6.30 17.86 3.85
CA LEU A 167 6.15 19.19 3.22
C LEU A 167 5.35 20.15 4.09
N ARG A 168 4.26 19.69 4.71
CA ARG A 168 3.47 20.49 5.65
C ARG A 168 4.31 20.93 6.85
N ASP A 169 5.09 20.02 7.43
CA ASP A 169 5.90 20.28 8.62
C ASP A 169 7.10 21.20 8.26
N MET A 170 7.72 21.01 7.10
CA MET A 170 8.74 21.93 6.56
C MET A 170 8.18 23.34 6.34
N ALA A 171 6.95 23.45 5.80
CA ALA A 171 6.28 24.73 5.63
C ALA A 171 5.93 25.40 6.98
N ALA A 172 5.71 24.62 8.04
CA ALA A 172 5.54 25.11 9.40
C ALA A 172 6.85 25.50 10.09
N GLY A 173 8.02 25.26 9.44
CA GLY A 173 9.35 25.64 9.92
C GLY A 173 10.00 24.59 10.83
N GLU A 174 9.36 23.46 11.13
CA GLU A 174 9.95 22.42 11.96
C GLU A 174 9.46 21.03 11.53
N VAL A 175 10.39 20.09 11.42
CA VAL A 175 10.12 18.65 11.24
C VAL A 175 10.54 17.93 12.52
N GLU A 176 9.60 17.29 13.19
CA GLU A 176 9.90 16.38 14.29
C GLU A 176 10.32 15.02 13.76
N ARG A 177 11.48 14.53 14.20
CA ARG A 177 12.00 13.22 13.82
C ARG A 177 12.01 12.31 15.06
N PRO A 178 11.30 11.17 15.07
CA PRO A 178 11.36 10.23 16.18
C PRO A 178 12.74 9.57 16.23
N GLY A 179 13.40 9.60 17.38
CA GLY A 179 14.75 9.10 17.60
C GLY A 179 15.79 9.73 16.67
N ASP A 180 16.90 9.02 16.49
CA ASP A 180 18.02 9.47 15.64
C ASP A 180 17.76 9.34 14.13
N GLY A 181 16.63 8.72 13.73
CA GLY A 181 16.24 8.52 12.33
C GLY A 181 17.12 7.54 11.56
N SER A 182 17.85 6.65 12.25
CA SER A 182 18.74 5.66 11.62
C SER A 182 18.01 4.45 11.04
N TYR A 183 16.75 4.21 11.39
CA TYR A 183 15.94 3.14 10.83
C TYR A 183 15.79 3.29 9.32
N ARG A 184 15.84 2.14 8.64
CA ARG A 184 16.00 2.08 7.19
C ARG A 184 14.70 1.69 6.51
N MET A 185 14.39 2.41 5.46
CA MET A 185 13.28 2.11 4.55
C MET A 185 13.81 1.99 3.12
N GLN A 186 12.98 1.41 2.26
CA GLN A 186 13.35 1.20 0.84
C GLN A 186 12.17 1.59 -0.06
N PRO A 187 11.90 2.92 -0.18
CA PRO A 187 10.71 3.41 -0.84
C PRO A 187 10.66 3.02 -2.32
N VAL A 188 9.52 2.47 -2.75
CA VAL A 188 9.24 2.12 -4.14
C VAL A 188 8.33 3.17 -4.78
N ALA A 189 8.60 3.51 -6.04
CA ALA A 189 7.72 4.41 -6.78
C ALA A 189 6.33 3.80 -6.99
N VAL A 190 5.26 4.59 -6.81
CA VAL A 190 3.88 4.12 -7.01
C VAL A 190 3.65 3.57 -8.42
N GLY A 191 4.34 4.11 -9.43
CA GLY A 191 4.30 3.58 -10.80
C GLY A 191 4.86 2.17 -10.94
N ASP A 192 5.93 1.84 -10.19
CA ASP A 192 6.53 0.50 -10.17
C ASP A 192 5.65 -0.47 -9.38
N ALA A 193 5.10 -0.02 -8.24
CA ALA A 193 4.13 -0.79 -7.48
C ALA A 193 2.90 -1.17 -8.33
N VAL A 194 2.35 -0.20 -9.06
CA VAL A 194 1.22 -0.41 -9.98
C VAL A 194 1.60 -1.36 -11.12
N ALA A 195 2.79 -1.20 -11.71
CA ALA A 195 3.27 -2.09 -12.77
C ALA A 195 3.37 -3.55 -12.29
N ALA A 196 3.90 -3.78 -11.08
CA ALA A 196 3.99 -5.10 -10.47
C ALA A 196 2.61 -5.71 -10.17
N ILE A 197 1.70 -4.92 -9.59
CA ILE A 197 0.33 -5.36 -9.32
C ILE A 197 -0.40 -5.74 -10.61
N LEU A 198 -0.26 -4.94 -11.68
CA LEU A 198 -0.87 -5.24 -12.98
C LEU A 198 -0.23 -6.47 -13.63
N ALA A 199 1.09 -6.63 -13.57
CA ALA A 199 1.76 -7.84 -14.07
C ALA A 199 1.25 -9.10 -13.36
N ALA A 200 1.05 -9.02 -12.03
CA ALA A 200 0.47 -10.12 -11.26
C ALA A 200 -1.00 -10.38 -11.60
N ALA A 201 -1.80 -9.33 -11.82
CA ALA A 201 -3.24 -9.44 -12.10
C ALA A 201 -3.54 -9.97 -13.52
N SER A 202 -2.71 -9.59 -14.52
CA SER A 202 -2.93 -9.92 -15.93
C SER A 202 -2.04 -11.03 -16.47
N GLY A 203 -1.02 -11.45 -15.72
CA GLY A 203 -0.11 -12.51 -16.13
C GLY A 203 -0.81 -13.87 -16.30
N PRO A 204 -0.18 -14.83 -17.00
CA PRO A 204 -0.75 -16.16 -17.17
C PRO A 204 -1.03 -16.78 -15.79
N SER A 205 -2.15 -17.50 -15.70
CA SER A 205 -2.42 -18.33 -14.51
C SER A 205 -1.37 -19.42 -14.38
N ALA A 206 -1.03 -19.74 -13.12
CA ALA A 206 -0.15 -20.87 -12.90
C ALA A 206 -0.72 -22.13 -13.56
N PRO A 207 0.11 -23.00 -14.20
CA PRO A 207 -0.33 -24.23 -14.81
C PRO A 207 -1.21 -25.06 -13.87
N ALA A 208 -2.22 -25.74 -14.42
CA ALA A 208 -3.22 -26.47 -13.63
C ALA A 208 -2.63 -27.66 -12.85
N ASP A 209 -1.50 -28.17 -13.33
CA ASP A 209 -0.76 -29.31 -12.78
C ASP A 209 0.17 -28.94 -11.62
N LEU A 210 0.40 -27.63 -11.36
CA LEU A 210 1.22 -27.22 -10.22
C LEU A 210 0.51 -27.52 -8.88
N PRO A 211 1.28 -27.94 -7.85
CA PRO A 211 0.72 -28.18 -6.52
C PRO A 211 0.04 -26.91 -5.96
N ARG A 212 -1.02 -27.10 -5.21
CA ARG A 212 -1.69 -26.03 -4.46
C ARG A 212 -1.15 -25.99 -3.03
N PRO A 213 -1.18 -24.82 -2.36
CA PRO A 213 -1.67 -23.52 -2.83
C PRO A 213 -0.68 -22.82 -3.76
N ARG A 214 -1.22 -22.11 -4.74
CA ARG A 214 -0.45 -21.30 -5.69
C ARG A 214 -0.23 -19.91 -5.14
N HIS A 215 0.54 -19.82 -4.07
CA HIS A 215 0.77 -18.60 -3.33
C HIS A 215 2.16 -18.04 -3.64
N ARG A 216 2.21 -16.79 -4.12
CA ARG A 216 3.46 -16.07 -4.41
C ARG A 216 3.52 -14.82 -3.56
N VAL A 217 4.68 -14.55 -2.97
CA VAL A 217 4.94 -13.35 -2.19
C VAL A 217 6.10 -12.59 -2.82
N PHE A 218 5.95 -11.29 -2.96
CA PHE A 218 6.99 -10.39 -3.43
C PHE A 218 7.15 -9.24 -2.44
N ASP A 219 8.38 -8.97 -2.04
CA ASP A 219 8.69 -7.75 -1.33
C ASP A 219 8.67 -6.58 -2.31
N LEU A 220 7.87 -5.57 -2.01
CA LEU A 220 7.62 -4.42 -2.87
C LEU A 220 8.51 -3.27 -2.39
N VAL A 221 9.77 -3.31 -2.80
CA VAL A 221 10.82 -2.39 -2.36
C VAL A 221 11.43 -1.65 -3.54
N GLY A 222 11.92 -0.44 -3.29
CA GLY A 222 12.60 0.39 -4.29
C GLY A 222 14.05 -0.02 -4.52
N PRO A 223 14.76 0.65 -5.45
CA PRO A 223 16.12 0.29 -5.80
C PRO A 223 17.16 0.70 -4.77
N GLU A 224 16.80 1.56 -3.82
CA GLU A 224 17.72 2.19 -2.86
C GLU A 224 17.18 2.10 -1.43
N THR A 225 18.03 1.65 -0.51
CA THR A 225 17.79 1.74 0.93
C THR A 225 18.23 3.10 1.44
N ILE A 226 17.41 3.74 2.28
CA ILE A 226 17.69 5.06 2.84
C ILE A 226 17.31 5.09 4.32
N ALA A 227 18.12 5.77 5.17
CA ALA A 227 17.71 6.07 6.53
C ALA A 227 16.64 7.19 6.54
N TYR A 228 15.73 7.16 7.50
CA TYR A 228 14.65 8.14 7.56
C TYR A 228 15.16 9.58 7.67
N ARG A 229 16.23 9.82 8.45
CA ARG A 229 16.88 11.15 8.52
C ARG A 229 17.35 11.64 7.15
N ASP A 230 17.95 10.75 6.35
CA ASP A 230 18.47 11.07 5.02
C ASP A 230 17.31 11.27 4.02
N LEU A 231 16.16 10.58 4.23
CA LEU A 231 14.94 10.81 3.47
C LEU A 231 14.37 12.21 3.73
N ILE A 232 14.33 12.67 5.00
CA ILE A 232 13.91 14.03 5.35
C ILE A 232 14.78 15.04 4.63
N ASP A 233 16.10 14.90 4.68
CA ASP A 233 17.04 15.81 4.02
C ASP A 233 16.87 15.81 2.50
N ARG A 234 16.66 14.63 1.90
CA ARG A 234 16.45 14.46 0.46
C ARG A 234 15.13 15.10 0.01
N VAL A 235 14.03 14.88 0.72
CA VAL A 235 12.73 15.53 0.45
C VAL A 235 12.89 17.06 0.57
N GLY A 236 13.54 17.54 1.63
CA GLY A 236 13.75 18.98 1.82
C GLY A 236 14.59 19.62 0.73
N ARG A 237 15.64 18.95 0.26
CA ARG A 237 16.45 19.41 -0.87
C ARG A 237 15.62 19.53 -2.16
N ILE A 238 14.81 18.50 -2.46
CA ILE A 238 13.92 18.50 -3.62
C ILE A 238 12.84 19.58 -3.48
N ALA A 239 12.22 19.70 -2.29
CA ALA A 239 11.17 20.67 -2.03
C ALA A 239 11.65 22.13 -2.18
N ARG A 240 12.87 22.44 -1.72
CA ARG A 240 13.48 23.77 -1.95
C ARG A 240 13.73 24.03 -3.43
N ALA A 241 14.25 23.05 -4.16
CA ALA A 241 14.47 23.20 -5.61
C ALA A 241 13.16 23.43 -6.40
N GLU A 242 12.05 22.87 -5.92
CA GLU A 242 10.70 23.04 -6.51
C GLU A 242 9.93 24.26 -5.91
N GLY A 243 10.56 25.04 -5.02
CA GLY A 243 9.93 26.20 -4.37
C GLY A 243 8.78 25.85 -3.39
N LYS A 244 8.75 24.61 -2.90
CA LYS A 244 7.70 24.06 -2.00
C LYS A 244 8.09 24.09 -0.52
N ALA A 245 9.35 24.38 -0.17
CA ALA A 245 9.81 24.53 1.20
C ALA A 245 10.81 25.69 1.32
N GLY A 246 10.70 26.41 2.44
CA GLY A 246 11.68 27.39 2.88
C GLY A 246 12.73 26.79 3.82
N GLU A 247 13.27 27.62 4.72
CA GLU A 247 14.11 27.15 5.81
C GLU A 247 13.26 26.47 6.88
N TYR A 248 13.75 25.37 7.41
CA TYR A 248 13.16 24.63 8.52
C TYR A 248 14.26 23.98 9.36
N ARG A 249 13.93 23.63 10.58
CA ARG A 249 14.81 22.83 11.46
C ARG A 249 14.27 21.42 11.60
N VAL A 250 15.17 20.45 11.82
CA VAL A 250 14.79 19.08 12.21
C VAL A 250 15.02 18.96 13.71
N ARG A 251 13.98 18.61 14.46
CA ARG A 251 14.04 18.39 15.91
C ARG A 251 13.94 16.90 16.20
N GLU A 252 14.96 16.34 16.84
CA GLU A 252 14.89 14.99 17.36
C GLU A 252 13.93 14.93 18.54
N VAL A 253 13.05 13.92 18.51
CA VAL A 253 12.15 13.59 19.63
C VAL A 253 12.53 12.21 20.12
N PRO A 254 12.92 12.03 21.39
CA PRO A 254 13.24 10.73 21.93
C PRO A 254 12.12 9.71 21.66
N LEU A 255 12.44 8.47 21.29
CA LEU A 255 11.44 7.47 20.93
C LEU A 255 10.38 7.25 22.01
N GLU A 256 10.79 7.23 23.29
CA GLU A 256 9.86 7.10 24.42
C GLU A 256 8.86 8.27 24.49
N GLU A 257 9.30 9.48 24.15
CA GLU A 257 8.41 10.65 24.07
C GLU A 257 7.49 10.54 22.87
N ALA A 258 8.00 10.14 21.71
CA ALA A 258 7.21 9.93 20.51
C ALA A 258 6.12 8.87 20.74
N ASP A 259 6.45 7.74 21.37
CA ASP A 259 5.52 6.68 21.76
C ASP A 259 4.42 7.19 22.69
N ARG A 260 4.82 7.91 23.75
CA ARG A 260 3.86 8.50 24.70
C ARG A 260 2.90 9.47 24.00
N ARG A 261 3.43 10.34 23.13
CA ARG A 261 2.63 11.32 22.38
C ARG A 261 1.73 10.64 21.36
N ALA A 262 2.21 9.60 20.66
CA ALA A 262 1.41 8.81 19.74
C ALA A 262 0.23 8.13 20.45
N ALA A 263 0.48 7.55 21.64
CA ALA A 263 -0.59 6.96 22.47
C ALA A 263 -1.66 7.96 22.90
N GLN A 264 -1.31 9.25 22.97
CA GLN A 264 -2.24 10.34 23.26
C GLN A 264 -2.81 11.01 21.99
N GLY A 265 -2.51 10.48 20.79
CA GLY A 265 -2.92 11.03 19.50
C GLY A 265 -2.22 12.34 19.11
N GLY A 266 -1.09 12.68 19.75
CA GLY A 266 -0.41 13.96 19.63
C GLY A 266 0.98 13.96 18.94
N PHE A 267 1.40 12.87 18.28
CA PHE A 267 2.66 12.86 17.53
C PHE A 267 2.38 12.89 16.02
N GLN A 268 2.35 14.08 15.43
CA GLN A 268 2.12 14.30 13.98
C GLN A 268 0.87 13.60 13.43
N GLY A 269 -0.11 13.28 14.30
CA GLY A 269 -1.29 12.51 13.94
C GLY A 269 -1.08 11.01 13.83
N HIS A 270 0.13 10.52 14.14
CA HIS A 270 0.43 9.08 14.20
C HIS A 270 -0.19 8.42 15.42
N GLN A 271 -0.77 7.25 15.21
CA GLN A 271 -1.09 6.27 16.24
C GLN A 271 0.17 5.44 16.58
N PRO A 272 0.20 4.70 17.70
CA PRO A 272 1.36 3.85 18.04
C PRO A 272 1.78 2.89 16.91
N ASP A 273 0.81 2.22 16.28
CA ASP A 273 1.10 1.28 15.18
C ASP A 273 1.70 1.97 13.95
N ASP A 274 1.28 3.22 13.64
CA ASP A 274 1.86 4.00 12.55
C ASP A 274 3.32 4.38 12.86
N LEU A 275 3.60 4.76 14.12
CA LEU A 275 4.94 5.08 14.55
C LEU A 275 5.86 3.85 14.51
N ASP A 276 5.36 2.68 14.94
CA ASP A 276 6.10 1.43 14.82
C ASP A 276 6.47 1.10 13.38
N CYS A 277 5.54 1.28 12.43
CA CYS A 277 5.82 1.09 11.01
C CYS A 277 6.87 2.07 10.49
N LEU A 278 6.91 3.29 11.03
CA LEU A 278 7.90 4.29 10.62
C LEU A 278 9.29 3.98 11.16
N VAL A 279 9.40 3.45 12.39
CA VAL A 279 10.69 3.27 13.09
C VAL A 279 11.22 1.83 13.08
N CYS A 280 10.67 0.95 12.25
CA CYS A 280 11.25 -0.37 11.99
C CYS A 280 12.06 -0.38 10.69
N ASP A 281 13.05 -1.28 10.61
CA ASP A 281 13.79 -1.50 9.37
C ASP A 281 12.92 -2.30 8.38
N GLU A 282 12.70 -1.73 7.19
CA GLU A 282 11.93 -2.33 6.11
C GLU A 282 12.74 -2.36 4.81
N VAL A 283 13.65 -3.33 4.72
CA VAL A 283 14.57 -3.49 3.59
C VAL A 283 14.55 -4.91 3.05
N SER A 284 14.71 -5.08 1.74
CA SER A 284 14.74 -6.38 1.06
C SER A 284 15.48 -6.30 -0.28
N ASP A 285 15.53 -7.42 -1.02
CA ASP A 285 16.13 -7.49 -2.35
C ASP A 285 15.13 -6.98 -3.42
N PRO A 286 15.47 -5.93 -4.21
CA PRO A 286 14.60 -5.41 -5.26
C PRO A 286 14.56 -6.27 -6.54
N ARG A 287 15.54 -7.15 -6.76
CA ARG A 287 15.69 -7.92 -8.01
C ARG A 287 14.48 -8.77 -8.39
N PRO A 288 13.78 -9.46 -7.46
CA PRO A 288 12.56 -10.20 -7.80
C PRO A 288 11.45 -9.29 -8.36
N LEU A 289 11.36 -8.04 -7.87
CA LEU A 289 10.40 -7.07 -8.36
C LEU A 289 10.78 -6.56 -9.76
N GLU A 290 12.05 -6.26 -10.00
CA GLU A 290 12.57 -5.88 -11.33
C GLU A 290 12.33 -6.99 -12.36
N ALA A 291 12.58 -8.24 -12.00
CA ALA A 291 12.29 -9.39 -12.86
C ALA A 291 10.79 -9.51 -13.18
N LEU A 292 9.91 -9.27 -12.20
CA LEU A 292 8.46 -9.32 -12.40
C LEU A 292 7.96 -8.24 -13.39
N ILE A 293 8.49 -7.01 -13.27
CA ILE A 293 8.07 -5.88 -14.14
C ILE A 293 8.87 -5.80 -15.45
N GLY A 294 9.96 -6.57 -15.59
CA GLY A 294 10.77 -6.65 -16.82
C GLY A 294 11.61 -5.41 -17.11
N ARG A 295 11.90 -4.58 -16.10
CA ARG A 295 12.74 -3.37 -16.22
C ARG A 295 13.31 -2.94 -14.88
N PRO A 296 14.36 -2.09 -14.88
CA PRO A 296 14.85 -1.45 -13.66
C PRO A 296 13.76 -0.62 -12.96
N LEU A 297 13.86 -0.54 -11.63
CA LEU A 297 12.98 0.29 -10.81
C LEU A 297 13.28 1.78 -10.98
N THR A 298 12.28 2.60 -10.73
CA THR A 298 12.39 4.05 -10.77
C THR A 298 13.30 4.54 -9.64
N ALA A 299 14.31 5.36 -9.99
CA ALA A 299 15.22 5.96 -9.01
C ALA A 299 14.43 6.77 -7.94
N LEU A 300 14.89 6.69 -6.69
CA LEU A 300 14.19 7.31 -5.55
C LEU A 300 13.98 8.81 -5.74
N ASP A 301 15.00 9.55 -6.18
CA ASP A 301 14.87 11.01 -6.40
C ASP A 301 13.77 11.36 -7.42
N LYS A 302 13.60 10.55 -8.45
CA LYS A 302 12.54 10.75 -9.44
C LYS A 302 11.16 10.53 -8.83
N ALA A 303 11.02 9.50 -8.00
CA ALA A 303 9.75 9.20 -7.31
C ALA A 303 9.39 10.29 -6.29
N LEU A 304 10.38 10.74 -5.49
CA LEU A 304 10.20 11.83 -4.51
C LEU A 304 9.88 13.15 -5.19
N ALA A 305 10.59 13.50 -6.29
CA ALA A 305 10.29 14.71 -7.05
C ALA A 305 8.86 14.72 -7.61
N ALA A 306 8.35 13.57 -8.05
CA ALA A 306 6.97 13.44 -8.49
C ALA A 306 5.97 13.64 -7.32
N ALA A 307 6.29 13.13 -6.12
CA ALA A 307 5.47 13.33 -4.91
C ALA A 307 5.47 14.79 -4.43
N VAL A 308 6.63 15.47 -4.51
CA VAL A 308 6.77 16.87 -4.09
C VAL A 308 6.01 17.84 -5.00
N ARG A 309 5.94 17.56 -6.31
CA ARG A 309 5.28 18.47 -7.28
C ARG A 309 3.76 18.53 -7.16
N GLU A 310 3.11 17.52 -6.62
CA GLU A 310 1.66 17.51 -6.42
C GLU A 310 1.24 18.42 -5.25
#